data_4974e32ca6364811d1bfb47cd9de1247
#
_entry.id   4974e32ca6364811d1bfb47cd9de1247
#
_cell.length_a   1.000
_cell.length_b   1.000
_cell.length_c   1.000
_cell.angle_alpha   90.00
_cell.angle_beta   90.00
_cell.angle_gamma   90.00
#
_symmetry.space_group_name_H-M   'P 1'
#
loop_
_entity.id
_entity.type
_entity.pdbx_description
1 polymer ?
#
loop_
_entity_poly.entity_id
_entity_poly.type
_entity_poly.pdbx_seq_one_letter_code
_entity_poly.pdbx_strand_id
1 'polypeptide(L)'
;MTDTIKVFLGYDVKEAAGYHTCAHSIISRASRPVSIQPIALNQIPEWKRTNTNDKPGATDFSFARFLVPYLCGHQGHAIFLDGADMLVTTDIAKLWDMRDSYSAVQCVQVPKYEVHASKMWNQRNEWYPRKQWSAVTLWNCGHYHNRVLTPEFVAEKSGAELHRFFWLEDERIGMLPIEWNHLVDYFPRDNVPAILHYTDGLPDVHEYKDEDAVDRWYEERALMNSVMPKQYKKVAA
;
A
#
# COMPACT_ATOMS: atom_id res chain seq x y z
N MET A 1 18.87 -0.47 20.20
CA MET A 1 17.60 -1.16 19.90
C MET A 1 17.45 -1.16 18.39
N THR A 2 17.20 -2.33 17.80
CA THR A 2 16.92 -2.41 16.35
C THR A 2 15.62 -1.66 16.07
N ASP A 3 15.66 -0.70 15.14
CA ASP A 3 14.50 0.08 14.70
C ASP A 3 13.46 -0.87 14.06
N THR A 4 12.31 -1.06 14.68
CA THR A 4 11.24 -1.91 14.16
C THR A 4 10.54 -1.19 13.02
N ILE A 5 10.50 -1.81 11.85
CA ILE A 5 9.81 -1.28 10.67
C ILE A 5 8.30 -1.33 10.92
N LYS A 6 7.65 -0.16 10.90
CA LYS A 6 6.19 -0.06 11.02
C LYS A 6 5.56 -0.11 9.64
N VAL A 7 4.70 -1.10 9.40
CA VAL A 7 3.97 -1.27 8.15
C VAL A 7 2.47 -1.29 8.43
N PHE A 8 1.74 -0.42 7.76
CA PHE A 8 0.29 -0.43 7.73
C PHE A 8 -0.18 -1.04 6.42
N LEU A 9 -1.06 -2.02 6.50
CA LEU A 9 -1.70 -2.64 5.32
C LEU A 9 -3.18 -2.35 5.32
N GLY A 10 -3.72 -1.94 4.17
CA GLY A 10 -5.15 -1.83 3.97
C GLY A 10 -5.83 -3.20 4.16
N TYR A 11 -6.94 -3.23 4.89
CA TYR A 11 -7.72 -4.44 5.11
C TYR A 11 -9.18 -4.24 4.72
N ASP A 12 -9.65 -5.08 3.82
CA ASP A 12 -11.06 -5.28 3.52
C ASP A 12 -11.37 -6.77 3.66
N VAL A 13 -12.47 -7.11 4.32
CA VAL A 13 -12.86 -8.51 4.55
C VAL A 13 -13.07 -9.29 3.25
N LYS A 14 -13.44 -8.61 2.17
CA LYS A 14 -13.62 -9.20 0.84
C LYS A 14 -12.31 -9.65 0.20
N GLU A 15 -11.20 -9.06 0.63
CA GLU A 15 -9.85 -9.28 0.10
C GLU A 15 -8.90 -9.86 1.15
N ALA A 16 -9.43 -10.48 2.21
CA ALA A 16 -8.65 -10.98 3.33
C ALA A 16 -7.52 -11.94 2.91
N ALA A 17 -7.75 -12.80 1.91
CA ALA A 17 -6.72 -13.71 1.39
C ALA A 17 -5.52 -12.95 0.81
N GLY A 18 -5.79 -11.87 0.04
CA GLY A 18 -4.75 -11.00 -0.50
C GLY A 18 -3.97 -10.28 0.61
N TYR A 19 -4.68 -9.71 1.61
CA TYR A 19 -4.03 -9.10 2.76
C TYR A 19 -3.04 -10.05 3.45
N HIS A 20 -3.46 -11.28 3.73
CA HIS A 20 -2.60 -12.26 4.40
C HIS A 20 -1.42 -12.70 3.51
N THR A 21 -1.63 -12.82 2.20
CA THR A 21 -0.56 -13.12 1.23
C THR A 21 0.47 -12.00 1.21
N CYS A 22 0.04 -10.74 1.16
CA CYS A 22 0.93 -9.57 1.24
C CYS A 22 1.70 -9.55 2.57
N ALA A 23 1.02 -9.71 3.70
CA ALA A 23 1.66 -9.74 5.01
C ALA A 23 2.72 -10.85 5.12
N HIS A 24 2.42 -12.06 4.61
CA HIS A 24 3.38 -13.17 4.55
C HIS A 24 4.59 -12.80 3.69
N SER A 25 4.38 -12.19 2.52
CA SER A 25 5.47 -11.80 1.61
C SER A 25 6.45 -10.80 2.25
N ILE A 26 5.94 -9.89 3.09
CA ILE A 26 6.77 -8.95 3.86
C ILE A 26 7.57 -9.69 4.92
N ILE A 27 6.89 -10.48 5.77
CA ILE A 27 7.52 -11.14 6.93
C ILE A 27 8.58 -12.14 6.48
N SER A 28 8.31 -12.91 5.41
CA SER A 28 9.22 -13.95 4.93
C SER A 28 10.54 -13.40 4.37
N ARG A 29 10.55 -12.13 3.93
CA ARG A 29 11.72 -11.48 3.30
C ARG A 29 12.39 -10.40 4.17
N ALA A 30 11.79 -10.05 5.30
CA ALA A 30 12.32 -8.99 6.14
C ALA A 30 13.62 -9.38 6.84
N SER A 31 14.68 -8.58 6.68
CA SER A 31 15.96 -8.74 7.38
C SER A 31 15.96 -8.13 8.78
N ARG A 32 14.95 -7.30 9.08
CA ARG A 32 14.78 -6.59 10.36
C ARG A 32 13.39 -6.83 10.94
N PRO A 33 13.19 -6.64 12.26
CA PRO A 33 11.87 -6.76 12.87
C PRO A 33 10.84 -5.86 12.19
N VAL A 34 9.67 -6.41 11.84
CA VAL A 34 8.55 -5.72 11.21
C VAL A 34 7.33 -5.82 12.12
N SER A 35 6.64 -4.71 12.32
CA SER A 35 5.31 -4.65 12.94
C SER A 35 4.29 -4.34 11.85
N ILE A 36 3.39 -5.27 11.56
CA ILE A 36 2.34 -5.09 10.57
C ILE A 36 1.02 -4.80 11.31
N GLN A 37 0.41 -3.67 10.96
CA GLN A 37 -0.88 -3.25 11.49
C GLN A 37 -1.91 -3.16 10.37
N PRO A 38 -3.05 -3.87 10.46
CA PRO A 38 -4.14 -3.68 9.51
C PRO A 38 -4.78 -2.29 9.68
N ILE A 39 -5.13 -1.65 8.55
CA ILE A 39 -6.08 -0.54 8.55
C ILE A 39 -7.45 -1.11 8.23
N ALA A 40 -8.20 -1.42 9.28
CA ALA A 40 -9.57 -1.92 9.20
C ALA A 40 -10.51 -0.87 9.81
N LEU A 41 -11.51 -0.44 9.06
CA LEU A 41 -12.39 0.67 9.48
C LEU A 41 -13.09 0.41 10.81
N ASN A 42 -13.52 -0.82 11.07
CA ASN A 42 -14.16 -1.22 12.32
C ASN A 42 -13.25 -1.14 13.55
N GLN A 43 -11.96 -0.94 13.36
CA GLN A 43 -10.95 -0.80 14.42
C GLN A 43 -10.50 0.66 14.64
N ILE A 44 -11.14 1.62 13.96
CA ILE A 44 -10.90 3.05 14.13
C ILE A 44 -12.19 3.70 14.66
N PRO A 45 -12.44 3.70 15.99
CA PRO A 45 -13.73 4.07 16.58
C PRO A 45 -14.17 5.49 16.25
N GLU A 46 -13.23 6.42 16.12
CA GLU A 46 -13.51 7.82 15.81
C GLU A 46 -13.79 8.06 14.32
N TRP A 47 -13.57 7.03 13.49
CA TRP A 47 -13.71 7.17 12.05
C TRP A 47 -15.18 7.03 11.61
N LYS A 48 -15.70 8.07 11.01
CA LYS A 48 -16.97 8.05 10.29
C LYS A 48 -16.93 9.02 9.12
N ARG A 49 -17.10 8.51 7.90
CA ARG A 49 -17.16 9.34 6.69
C ARG A 49 -18.32 10.35 6.81
N THR A 50 -18.01 11.64 6.71
CA THR A 50 -19.00 12.74 6.79
C THR A 50 -19.25 13.37 5.43
N ASN A 51 -18.34 13.27 4.48
CA ASN A 51 -18.56 13.75 3.11
C ASN A 51 -19.47 12.79 2.34
N THR A 52 -20.78 13.13 2.31
CA THR A 52 -21.80 12.37 1.60
C THR A 52 -21.91 12.70 0.11
N ASN A 53 -21.23 13.74 -0.36
CA ASN A 53 -21.24 14.16 -1.77
C ASN A 53 -20.17 13.43 -2.59
N ASP A 54 -19.25 12.74 -1.94
CA ASP A 54 -18.20 11.99 -2.60
C ASP A 54 -18.63 10.55 -2.87
N LYS A 55 -18.04 9.93 -3.90
CA LYS A 55 -18.25 8.51 -4.16
C LYS A 55 -17.69 7.68 -3.01
N PRO A 56 -18.34 6.57 -2.63
CA PRO A 56 -17.72 5.61 -1.71
C PRO A 56 -16.40 5.13 -2.29
N GLY A 57 -15.42 4.88 -1.44
CA GLY A 57 -14.16 4.27 -1.86
C GLY A 57 -14.36 2.87 -2.42
N ALA A 58 -13.44 2.40 -3.25
CA ALA A 58 -13.47 1.05 -3.80
C ALA A 58 -13.31 -0.02 -2.70
N THR A 59 -12.57 0.31 -1.65
CA THR A 59 -12.30 -0.54 -0.48
C THR A 59 -12.55 0.22 0.81
N ASP A 60 -12.74 -0.49 1.91
CA ASP A 60 -12.98 0.09 3.23
C ASP A 60 -11.85 1.05 3.68
N PHE A 61 -10.61 0.75 3.30
CA PHE A 61 -9.45 1.56 3.67
C PHE A 61 -9.11 2.69 2.67
N SER A 62 -9.92 2.90 1.62
CA SER A 62 -9.63 3.90 0.58
C SER A 62 -9.29 5.29 1.14
N PHE A 63 -9.97 5.71 2.20
CA PHE A 63 -9.71 6.98 2.88
C PHE A 63 -8.91 6.82 4.18
N ALA A 64 -9.13 5.73 4.91
CA ALA A 64 -8.47 5.48 6.19
C ALA A 64 -6.93 5.36 6.07
N ARG A 65 -6.41 5.10 4.87
CA ARG A 65 -4.96 5.10 4.58
C ARG A 65 -4.26 6.41 4.95
N PHE A 66 -4.99 7.53 4.89
CA PHE A 66 -4.47 8.86 5.25
C PHE A 66 -4.41 9.10 6.76
N LEU A 67 -4.93 8.17 7.56
CA LEU A 67 -4.84 8.22 9.01
C LEU A 67 -3.53 7.62 9.58
N VAL A 68 -2.64 7.11 8.73
CA VAL A 68 -1.37 6.51 9.20
C VAL A 68 -0.58 7.46 10.11
N PRO A 69 -0.40 8.76 9.81
CA PRO A 69 0.26 9.68 10.74
C PRO A 69 -0.46 9.82 12.09
N TYR A 70 -1.79 9.88 12.09
CA TYR A 70 -2.61 9.92 13.31
C TYR A 70 -2.46 8.63 14.13
N LEU A 71 -2.54 7.46 13.49
CA LEU A 71 -2.38 6.15 14.14
C LEU A 71 -0.98 5.95 14.72
N CYS A 72 0.02 6.68 14.21
CA CYS A 72 1.37 6.75 14.77
C CYS A 72 1.52 7.81 15.87
N GLY A 73 0.43 8.46 16.28
CA GLY A 73 0.50 9.59 17.24
C GLY A 73 1.30 10.78 16.70
N HIS A 74 1.33 10.97 15.39
CA HIS A 74 2.12 11.98 14.68
C HIS A 74 3.61 11.93 15.06
N GLN A 75 4.18 10.74 15.14
CA GLN A 75 5.60 10.52 15.48
C GLN A 75 6.26 9.46 14.60
N GLY A 76 7.56 9.67 14.32
CA GLY A 76 8.39 8.72 13.57
C GLY A 76 7.97 8.55 12.13
N HIS A 77 8.22 7.36 11.59
CA HIS A 77 7.89 6.99 10.21
C HIS A 77 7.06 5.72 10.16
N ALA A 78 6.35 5.51 9.05
CA ALA A 78 5.63 4.28 8.75
C ALA A 78 5.50 4.07 7.24
N ILE A 79 5.50 2.81 6.82
CA ILE A 79 5.14 2.42 5.46
C ILE A 79 3.63 2.14 5.44
N PHE A 80 2.94 2.59 4.39
CA PHE A 80 1.61 2.11 4.04
C PHE A 80 1.64 1.43 2.68
N LEU A 81 0.98 0.29 2.57
CA LEU A 81 0.72 -0.41 1.32
C LEU A 81 -0.80 -0.63 1.17
N ASP A 82 -1.30 -0.57 -0.07
CA ASP A 82 -2.70 -0.88 -0.39
C ASP A 82 -3.08 -2.30 0.10
N GLY A 83 -2.12 -3.17 0.17
CA GLY A 83 -2.16 -4.39 0.96
C GLY A 83 -2.66 -5.58 0.18
N ALA A 84 -3.97 -5.73 0.02
CA ALA A 84 -4.55 -6.96 -0.53
C ALA A 84 -4.05 -7.30 -1.95
N ASP A 85 -3.92 -6.30 -2.79
CA ASP A 85 -3.54 -6.40 -4.19
C ASP A 85 -2.03 -6.21 -4.45
N MET A 86 -1.21 -6.43 -3.42
CA MET A 86 0.24 -6.27 -3.51
C MET A 86 1.01 -7.52 -3.09
N LEU A 87 2.13 -7.76 -3.77
CA LEU A 87 3.11 -8.80 -3.42
C LEU A 87 4.50 -8.17 -3.29
N VAL A 88 5.07 -8.24 -2.09
CA VAL A 88 6.44 -7.77 -1.83
C VAL A 88 7.44 -8.86 -2.21
N THR A 89 8.35 -8.55 -3.13
CA THR A 89 9.29 -9.52 -3.72
C THR A 89 10.71 -9.38 -3.18
N THR A 90 10.98 -8.36 -2.37
CA THR A 90 12.30 -8.05 -1.79
C THR A 90 12.18 -7.69 -0.31
N ASP A 91 13.31 -7.42 0.33
CA ASP A 91 13.34 -6.99 1.73
C ASP A 91 12.77 -5.57 1.88
N ILE A 92 11.69 -5.45 2.67
CA ILE A 92 11.02 -4.18 2.97
C ILE A 92 11.92 -3.18 3.70
N ALA A 93 13.01 -3.65 4.32
CA ALA A 93 14.00 -2.80 4.96
C ALA A 93 14.66 -1.84 3.97
N LYS A 94 14.79 -2.20 2.70
CA LYS A 94 15.32 -1.33 1.66
C LYS A 94 14.43 -0.11 1.43
N LEU A 95 13.09 -0.29 1.44
CA LEU A 95 12.15 0.83 1.37
C LEU A 95 12.24 1.70 2.62
N TRP A 96 12.30 1.06 3.80
CA TRP A 96 12.41 1.75 5.08
C TRP A 96 13.66 2.63 5.16
N ASP A 97 14.78 2.24 4.57
CA ASP A 97 16.03 3.00 4.58
C ASP A 97 16.04 4.21 3.63
N MET A 98 15.01 4.34 2.77
CA MET A 98 14.82 5.53 1.93
C MET A 98 14.19 6.72 2.67
N ARG A 99 13.86 6.58 3.97
CA ARG A 99 13.28 7.66 4.77
C ARG A 99 14.17 8.91 4.74
N ASP A 100 13.54 10.04 4.61
CA ASP A 100 14.17 11.33 4.81
C ASP A 100 13.39 12.18 5.84
N SER A 101 13.99 13.28 6.29
CA SER A 101 13.37 14.21 7.25
C SER A 101 12.67 15.38 6.57
N TYR A 102 12.85 15.55 5.27
CA TYR A 102 12.36 16.70 4.51
C TYR A 102 10.95 16.49 3.95
N SER A 103 10.69 15.29 3.45
CA SER A 103 9.41 14.92 2.87
C SER A 103 8.37 14.65 3.95
N ALA A 104 7.15 15.13 3.76
CA ALA A 104 6.00 14.76 4.59
C ALA A 104 5.52 13.34 4.27
N VAL A 105 5.59 12.99 2.98
CA VAL A 105 5.32 11.66 2.45
C VAL A 105 6.25 11.42 1.26
N GLN A 106 6.74 10.20 1.13
CA GLN A 106 7.41 9.75 -0.10
C GLN A 106 6.51 8.70 -0.76
N CYS A 107 6.35 8.78 -2.07
CA CYS A 107 5.53 7.84 -2.83
C CYS A 107 6.13 7.57 -4.20
N VAL A 108 5.69 6.49 -4.83
CA VAL A 108 6.01 6.26 -6.23
C VAL A 108 5.16 7.21 -7.08
N GLN A 109 5.81 8.15 -7.74
CA GLN A 109 5.15 9.11 -8.63
C GLN A 109 4.86 8.44 -9.97
N VAL A 110 3.86 7.54 -9.95
CA VAL A 110 3.44 6.78 -11.13
C VAL A 110 3.11 7.74 -12.27
N PRO A 111 3.76 7.59 -13.45
CA PRO A 111 3.48 8.45 -14.61
C PRO A 111 2.07 8.18 -15.14
N LYS A 112 1.58 9.08 -16.02
CA LYS A 112 0.31 8.85 -16.70
C LYS A 112 0.39 7.59 -17.55
N TYR A 113 -0.61 6.72 -17.41
CA TYR A 113 -0.76 5.50 -18.18
C TYR A 113 -2.21 5.36 -18.67
N GLU A 114 -2.42 4.53 -19.68
CA GLU A 114 -3.75 4.20 -20.18
C GLU A 114 -4.37 3.13 -19.27
N VAL A 115 -5.48 3.45 -18.62
CA VAL A 115 -6.16 2.55 -17.69
C VAL A 115 -7.16 1.67 -18.44
N HIS A 116 -7.32 0.41 -18.01
CA HIS A 116 -8.42 -0.42 -18.47
C HIS A 116 -9.76 0.20 -18.05
N ALA A 117 -10.78 0.11 -18.89
CA ALA A 117 -12.08 0.76 -18.65
C ALA A 117 -12.80 0.24 -17.40
N SER A 118 -12.53 -0.99 -17.01
CA SER A 118 -13.08 -1.62 -15.82
C SER A 118 -11.99 -2.34 -15.03
N LYS A 119 -12.20 -2.48 -13.75
CA LYS A 119 -11.39 -3.26 -12.82
C LYS A 119 -12.29 -4.20 -12.01
N MET A 120 -11.71 -4.91 -11.05
CA MET A 120 -12.39 -5.83 -10.14
C MET A 120 -13.86 -5.47 -9.86
N TRP A 121 -14.76 -6.46 -9.97
CA TRP A 121 -16.20 -6.34 -9.78
C TRP A 121 -16.89 -5.33 -10.73
N ASN A 122 -16.38 -5.20 -11.98
CA ASN A 122 -16.89 -4.26 -13.00
C ASN A 122 -16.94 -2.79 -12.54
N GLN A 123 -16.08 -2.41 -11.61
CA GLN A 123 -15.97 -1.03 -11.22
C GLN A 123 -15.36 -0.21 -12.37
N ARG A 124 -15.97 0.95 -12.66
CA ARG A 124 -15.43 1.90 -13.62
C ARG A 124 -14.05 2.37 -13.18
N ASN A 125 -13.07 2.25 -14.07
CA ASN A 125 -11.72 2.68 -13.86
C ASN A 125 -11.43 3.89 -14.75
N GLU A 126 -11.04 5.00 -14.16
CA GLU A 126 -10.72 6.24 -14.86
C GLU A 126 -9.36 6.75 -14.41
N TRP A 127 -8.63 7.34 -15.35
CA TRP A 127 -7.41 8.03 -14.98
C TRP A 127 -7.71 9.38 -14.33
N TYR A 128 -6.93 9.73 -13.31
CA TYR A 128 -6.93 11.03 -12.65
C TYR A 128 -5.50 11.42 -12.26
N PRO A 129 -5.19 12.73 -12.09
CA PRO A 129 -3.86 13.17 -11.67
C PRO A 129 -3.42 12.51 -10.36
N ARG A 130 -2.16 12.07 -10.30
CA ARG A 130 -1.55 11.37 -9.16
C ARG A 130 -2.22 10.02 -8.83
N LYS A 131 -2.85 9.39 -9.84
CA LYS A 131 -3.39 8.03 -9.69
C LYS A 131 -2.27 7.08 -9.25
N GLN A 132 -2.58 6.20 -8.28
CA GLN A 132 -1.67 5.23 -7.65
C GLN A 132 -0.55 5.83 -6.77
N TRP A 133 -0.41 7.14 -6.63
CA TRP A 133 0.61 7.73 -5.75
C TRP A 133 0.40 7.37 -4.29
N SER A 134 -0.83 7.19 -3.84
CA SER A 134 -1.17 6.84 -2.46
C SER A 134 -1.23 5.33 -2.18
N ALA A 135 -0.86 4.48 -3.16
CA ALA A 135 -0.90 3.03 -3.02
C ALA A 135 0.28 2.48 -2.21
N VAL A 136 1.48 3.04 -2.43
CA VAL A 136 2.69 2.78 -1.64
C VAL A 136 3.21 4.10 -1.13
N THR A 137 3.22 4.28 0.19
CA THR A 137 3.69 5.51 0.81
C THR A 137 4.61 5.23 1.99
N LEU A 138 5.67 6.04 2.08
CA LEU A 138 6.57 6.10 3.22
C LEU A 138 6.32 7.43 3.94
N TRP A 139 5.57 7.35 5.03
CA TRP A 139 5.13 8.50 5.81
C TRP A 139 6.20 8.99 6.78
N ASN A 140 6.48 10.27 6.77
CA ASN A 140 7.07 10.97 7.92
C ASN A 140 5.91 11.39 8.83
N CYS A 141 5.51 10.50 9.73
CA CYS A 141 4.34 10.74 10.59
C CYS A 141 4.55 11.96 11.52
N GLY A 142 5.81 12.26 11.88
CA GLY A 142 6.16 13.41 12.71
C GLY A 142 6.20 14.75 11.98
N HIS A 143 6.11 14.76 10.66
CA HIS A 143 6.19 15.99 9.87
C HIS A 143 5.01 16.91 10.17
N TYR A 144 5.27 18.22 10.37
CA TYR A 144 4.26 19.16 10.85
C TYR A 144 3.04 19.29 9.90
N HIS A 145 3.23 19.16 8.60
CA HIS A 145 2.12 19.18 7.62
C HIS A 145 1.14 18.01 7.79
N ASN A 146 1.60 16.87 8.32
CA ASN A 146 0.76 15.69 8.51
C ASN A 146 -0.09 15.76 9.79
N ARG A 147 0.11 16.77 10.65
CA ARG A 147 -0.70 16.95 11.86
C ARG A 147 -2.16 17.28 11.57
N VAL A 148 -2.46 17.76 10.36
CA VAL A 148 -3.82 18.01 9.90
C VAL A 148 -4.62 16.72 9.65
N LEU A 149 -3.92 15.59 9.44
CA LEU A 149 -4.55 14.29 9.12
C LEU A 149 -5.17 13.66 10.38
N THR A 150 -6.26 14.26 10.85
CA THR A 150 -7.10 13.71 11.93
C THR A 150 -8.28 12.93 11.34
N PRO A 151 -8.96 12.08 12.13
CA PRO A 151 -10.17 11.39 11.68
C PRO A 151 -11.22 12.32 11.08
N GLU A 152 -11.46 13.48 11.70
CA GLU A 152 -12.44 14.47 11.27
C GLU A 152 -12.04 15.08 9.91
N PHE A 153 -10.78 15.51 9.78
CA PHE A 153 -10.28 16.10 8.55
C PHE A 153 -10.37 15.12 7.39
N VAL A 154 -9.88 13.88 7.58
CA VAL A 154 -9.91 12.86 6.53
C VAL A 154 -11.35 12.44 6.20
N ALA A 155 -12.26 12.43 7.19
CA ALA A 155 -13.67 12.10 6.99
C ALA A 155 -14.40 13.12 6.11
N GLU A 156 -14.02 14.39 6.19
CA GLU A 156 -14.65 15.52 5.47
C GLU A 156 -14.16 15.66 4.03
N LYS A 157 -12.87 15.39 3.76
CA LYS A 157 -12.25 15.68 2.46
C LYS A 157 -12.65 14.66 1.40
N SER A 158 -12.70 15.11 0.14
CA SER A 158 -12.98 14.23 -0.99
C SER A 158 -11.83 13.27 -1.26
N GLY A 159 -12.12 12.12 -1.90
CA GLY A 159 -11.08 11.21 -2.37
C GLY A 159 -10.11 11.88 -3.34
N ALA A 160 -10.61 12.76 -4.21
CA ALA A 160 -9.78 13.51 -5.14
C ALA A 160 -8.79 14.43 -4.43
N GLU A 161 -9.17 15.08 -3.33
CA GLU A 161 -8.27 15.88 -2.51
C GLU A 161 -7.24 15.00 -1.82
N LEU A 162 -7.69 13.95 -1.12
CA LEU A 162 -6.83 13.08 -0.32
C LEU A 162 -5.81 12.35 -1.19
N HIS A 163 -6.22 11.67 -2.26
CA HIS A 163 -5.31 10.92 -3.12
C HIS A 163 -4.31 11.78 -3.89
N ARG A 164 -4.56 13.10 -3.98
CA ARG A 164 -3.63 14.07 -4.56
C ARG A 164 -2.73 14.75 -3.53
N PHE A 165 -2.83 14.38 -2.25
CA PHE A 165 -2.09 15.01 -1.16
C PHE A 165 -2.30 16.54 -1.13
N PHE A 166 -3.54 17.01 -1.29
CA PHE A 166 -3.86 18.42 -1.50
C PHE A 166 -3.41 19.37 -0.37
N TRP A 167 -3.14 18.82 0.83
CA TRP A 167 -2.62 19.58 1.97
C TRP A 167 -1.10 19.77 1.94
N LEU A 168 -0.42 19.21 0.94
CA LEU A 168 1.03 19.30 0.75
C LEU A 168 1.37 20.09 -0.51
N GLU A 169 2.40 20.90 -0.42
CA GLU A 169 3.11 21.43 -1.58
C GLU A 169 3.94 20.31 -2.22
N ASP A 170 4.19 20.41 -3.53
CA ASP A 170 4.84 19.35 -4.31
C ASP A 170 6.24 19.01 -3.78
N GLU A 171 6.96 20.00 -3.26
CA GLU A 171 8.28 19.85 -2.67
C GLU A 171 8.30 19.00 -1.40
N ARG A 172 7.14 18.79 -0.77
CA ARG A 172 6.98 17.95 0.42
C ARG A 172 6.55 16.53 0.10
N ILE A 173 6.39 16.21 -1.18
CA ILE A 173 6.07 14.86 -1.67
C ILE A 173 7.34 14.29 -2.30
N GLY A 174 8.08 13.49 -1.54
CA GLY A 174 9.28 12.82 -2.02
C GLY A 174 8.98 11.69 -3.01
N MET A 175 9.94 11.39 -3.89
CA MET A 175 9.80 10.37 -4.90
C MET A 175 10.48 9.07 -4.46
N LEU A 176 9.77 7.94 -4.61
CA LEU A 176 10.29 6.59 -4.49
C LEU A 176 10.53 5.99 -5.90
N PRO A 177 11.50 5.09 -6.04
CA PRO A 177 11.73 4.37 -7.29
C PRO A 177 10.52 3.56 -7.75
N ILE A 178 10.33 3.46 -9.09
CA ILE A 178 9.14 2.85 -9.71
C ILE A 178 8.95 1.37 -9.36
N GLU A 179 10.02 0.64 -9.08
CA GLU A 179 9.98 -0.76 -8.68
C GLU A 179 9.21 -1.02 -7.38
N TRP A 180 9.00 0.02 -6.54
CA TRP A 180 8.23 -0.08 -5.31
C TRP A 180 6.72 0.02 -5.51
N ASN A 181 6.25 0.26 -6.73
CA ASN A 181 4.82 0.22 -7.08
C ASN A 181 4.67 -0.17 -8.56
N HIS A 182 5.15 -1.36 -8.92
CA HIS A 182 5.10 -1.87 -10.28
C HIS A 182 3.68 -2.35 -10.61
N LEU A 183 2.99 -1.62 -11.49
CA LEU A 183 1.63 -1.96 -11.90
C LEU A 183 1.67 -3.10 -12.91
N VAL A 184 1.18 -4.26 -12.52
CA VAL A 184 1.12 -5.48 -13.37
C VAL A 184 0.27 -5.19 -14.60
N ASP A 185 0.74 -5.64 -15.77
CA ASP A 185 0.18 -5.43 -17.11
C ASP A 185 0.24 -3.98 -17.64
N TYR A 186 0.61 -2.99 -16.83
CA TYR A 186 0.71 -1.61 -17.29
C TYR A 186 2.14 -1.17 -17.60
N PHE A 187 3.12 -1.74 -16.90
CA PHE A 187 4.52 -1.41 -17.10
C PHE A 187 5.33 -2.64 -17.48
N PRO A 188 6.30 -2.49 -18.42
CA PRO A 188 7.25 -3.56 -18.71
C PRO A 188 8.11 -3.86 -17.48
N ARG A 189 8.48 -5.12 -17.30
CA ARG A 189 9.40 -5.54 -16.21
C ARG A 189 10.85 -5.41 -16.64
N ASP A 190 11.29 -4.20 -16.99
CA ASP A 190 12.69 -3.93 -17.34
C ASP A 190 13.62 -4.08 -16.12
N ASN A 191 13.06 -3.89 -14.92
CA ASN A 191 13.72 -4.10 -13.64
C ASN A 191 12.95 -5.16 -12.82
N VAL A 192 13.64 -5.77 -11.85
CA VAL A 192 12.97 -6.68 -10.90
C VAL A 192 12.06 -5.85 -9.99
N PRO A 193 10.74 -6.00 -10.08
CA PRO A 193 9.82 -5.26 -9.22
C PRO A 193 10.08 -5.58 -7.74
N ALA A 194 10.14 -4.55 -6.90
CA ALA A 194 10.21 -4.69 -5.45
C ALA A 194 8.82 -4.97 -4.84
N ILE A 195 7.77 -4.40 -5.47
CA ILE A 195 6.36 -4.69 -5.19
C ILE A 195 5.64 -4.88 -6.51
N LEU A 196 5.00 -6.03 -6.70
CA LEU A 196 4.01 -6.27 -7.74
C LEU A 196 2.66 -5.76 -7.24
N HIS A 197 2.01 -4.87 -8.01
CA HIS A 197 0.72 -4.30 -7.67
C HIS A 197 -0.32 -4.71 -8.71
N TYR A 198 -1.26 -5.55 -8.32
CA TYR A 198 -2.36 -6.08 -9.12
C TYR A 198 -3.53 -5.10 -9.09
N THR A 199 -3.30 -3.89 -9.63
CA THR A 199 -4.17 -2.71 -9.41
C THR A 199 -5.59 -2.84 -9.97
N ASP A 200 -5.85 -3.79 -10.86
CA ASP A 200 -7.18 -4.06 -11.40
C ASP A 200 -7.95 -5.13 -10.60
N GLY A 201 -7.32 -5.72 -9.60
CA GLY A 201 -7.88 -6.70 -8.68
C GLY A 201 -6.96 -7.89 -8.47
N LEU A 202 -7.25 -8.68 -7.45
CA LEU A 202 -6.47 -9.88 -7.14
C LEU A 202 -6.46 -10.87 -8.34
N PRO A 203 -5.40 -11.68 -8.49
CA PRO A 203 -5.36 -12.76 -9.48
C PRO A 203 -6.53 -13.77 -9.38
N ASP A 204 -7.20 -13.87 -8.24
CA ASP A 204 -8.42 -14.68 -8.06
C ASP A 204 -9.65 -14.10 -8.79
N VAL A 205 -9.66 -12.81 -9.16
CA VAL A 205 -10.85 -12.10 -9.66
C VAL A 205 -10.57 -11.27 -10.90
N HIS A 206 -9.32 -11.17 -11.34
CA HIS A 206 -8.91 -10.47 -12.55
C HIS A 206 -7.87 -11.29 -13.30
N GLU A 207 -8.01 -11.35 -14.64
CA GLU A 207 -7.04 -12.03 -15.51
C GLU A 207 -5.94 -11.07 -15.92
N TYR A 208 -4.69 -11.44 -15.60
CA TYR A 208 -3.49 -10.72 -15.98
C TYR A 208 -2.75 -11.44 -17.11
N LYS A 209 -2.14 -10.69 -18.02
CA LYS A 209 -1.32 -11.21 -19.12
C LYS A 209 0.08 -11.61 -18.66
N ASP A 210 0.57 -10.99 -17.58
CA ASP A 210 1.85 -11.33 -16.96
C ASP A 210 1.70 -12.59 -16.11
N GLU A 211 1.79 -13.76 -16.77
CA GLU A 211 1.65 -15.07 -16.14
C GLU A 211 2.66 -15.27 -14.99
N ASP A 212 3.92 -14.81 -15.14
CA ASP A 212 4.91 -14.95 -14.07
C ASP A 212 4.52 -14.12 -12.83
N ALA A 213 3.94 -12.95 -12.99
CA ALA A 213 3.42 -12.17 -11.86
C ALA A 213 2.27 -12.92 -11.15
N VAL A 214 1.38 -13.54 -11.93
CA VAL A 214 0.26 -14.35 -11.42
C VAL A 214 0.78 -15.57 -10.66
N ASP A 215 1.74 -16.30 -11.25
CA ASP A 215 2.34 -17.49 -10.64
C ASP A 215 3.02 -17.15 -9.30
N ARG A 216 3.77 -16.06 -9.23
CA ARG A 216 4.40 -15.59 -7.98
C ARG A 216 3.39 -15.32 -6.88
N TRP A 217 2.23 -14.76 -7.22
CA TRP A 217 1.19 -14.51 -6.22
C TRP A 217 0.60 -15.81 -5.67
N TYR A 218 0.30 -16.78 -6.56
CA TYR A 218 -0.21 -18.09 -6.14
C TYR A 218 0.82 -18.90 -5.37
N GLU A 219 2.08 -18.84 -5.74
CA GLU A 219 3.19 -19.47 -5.00
C GLU A 219 3.30 -18.92 -3.58
N GLU A 220 3.28 -17.59 -3.42
CA GLU A 220 3.34 -16.95 -2.10
C GLU A 220 2.13 -17.34 -1.24
N ARG A 221 0.93 -17.35 -1.83
CA ARG A 221 -0.29 -17.79 -1.16
C ARG A 221 -0.22 -19.26 -0.74
N ALA A 222 0.34 -20.12 -1.56
CA ALA A 222 0.54 -21.52 -1.23
C ALA A 222 1.53 -21.67 -0.06
N LEU A 223 2.64 -20.92 -0.07
CA LEU A 223 3.60 -20.87 1.03
C LEU A 223 2.97 -20.39 2.33
N MET A 224 2.18 -19.32 2.28
CA MET A 224 1.46 -18.77 3.43
C MET A 224 0.52 -19.82 4.06
N ASN A 225 -0.16 -20.62 3.23
CA ASN A 225 -1.10 -21.67 3.69
C ASN A 225 -0.39 -22.96 4.10
N SER A 226 0.91 -23.10 3.86
CA SER A 226 1.63 -24.35 4.13
C SER A 226 2.04 -24.47 5.58
N VAL A 227 2.01 -25.71 6.09
CA VAL A 227 2.68 -26.08 7.33
C VAL A 227 4.01 -26.70 6.95
N MET A 228 5.10 -25.94 7.11
CA MET A 228 6.44 -26.43 6.79
C MET A 228 6.86 -27.55 7.75
N PRO A 229 7.48 -28.63 7.23
CA PRO A 229 8.11 -29.65 8.07
C PRO A 229 9.22 -29.03 8.95
N LYS A 230 9.49 -29.62 10.10
CA LYS A 230 10.52 -29.16 11.08
C LYS A 230 11.95 -28.98 10.52
N GLN A 231 12.18 -29.34 9.26
CA GLN A 231 13.49 -29.23 8.58
C GLN A 231 13.66 -27.92 7.79
N TYR A 232 12.76 -26.94 7.92
CA TYR A 232 12.90 -25.65 7.27
C TYR A 232 14.20 -24.96 7.71
N LYS A 233 15.20 -24.99 6.84
CA LYS A 233 16.40 -24.18 7.01
C LYS A 233 16.13 -22.79 6.44
N LYS A 234 16.30 -21.77 7.27
CA LYS A 234 16.29 -20.38 6.85
C LYS A 234 17.10 -20.25 5.56
N VAL A 235 16.48 -19.86 4.45
CA VAL A 235 17.21 -19.50 3.24
C VAL A 235 18.11 -18.32 3.64
N ALA A 236 19.42 -18.51 3.53
CA ALA A 236 20.37 -17.47 3.84
C ALA A 236 20.09 -16.26 2.94
N ALA A 237 19.99 -15.09 3.56
CA ALA A 237 19.81 -13.80 2.90
C ALA A 237 20.98 -13.47 1.98
#